data_629474b69b30831be5e08f14fde0f1ba
#
_entry.id   629474b69b30831be5e08f14fde0f1ba
#
_cell.length_a   1.000
_cell.length_b   1.000
_cell.length_c   1.000
_cell.angle_alpha   90.00
_cell.angle_beta   90.00
_cell.angle_gamma   90.00
#
_symmetry.space_group_name_H-M   'P 1'
#
loop_
_entity.id
_entity.type
_entity.pdbx_description
1 polymer ?
#
loop_
_entity_poly.entity_id
_entity_poly.type
_entity_poly.pdbx_seq_one_letter_code
_entity_poly.pdbx_strand_id
1 'polypeptide(L)'
;MPAYDANNIFAKILRGELPCHKVYEDDRALAFLDIMPRAPGHTLVLPKAAARNLLDIDPSDLAHVMQVAQKIARAQISVFKADGITVQQFNESAGGQVVFHLHVHVIPRKDGIALKPPASVKEETAVLSDQALKLAAALKG
;
A
#
# COMPACT_ATOMS: atom_id res chain seq x y z
N MET A 1 5.11 -4.74 -23.30
CA MET A 1 5.09 -3.98 -22.04
C MET A 1 6.50 -3.44 -21.79
N PRO A 2 6.66 -2.20 -21.35
CA PRO A 2 7.99 -1.67 -21.05
C PRO A 2 8.71 -2.46 -19.97
N ALA A 3 10.04 -2.42 -19.98
CA ALA A 3 10.86 -3.02 -18.94
C ALA A 3 10.67 -2.27 -17.61
N TYR A 4 10.93 -2.96 -16.50
CA TYR A 4 10.90 -2.34 -15.18
C TYR A 4 11.93 -1.22 -15.08
N ASP A 5 11.49 -0.04 -14.64
CA ASP A 5 12.36 1.12 -14.41
C ASP A 5 12.64 1.25 -12.91
N ALA A 6 13.87 1.02 -12.52
CA ALA A 6 14.32 1.09 -11.12
C ALA A 6 14.38 2.53 -10.58
N ASN A 7 14.09 3.54 -11.39
CA ASN A 7 14.03 4.94 -10.96
C ASN A 7 12.63 5.36 -10.48
N ASN A 8 11.68 4.44 -10.40
CA ASN A 8 10.36 4.76 -9.84
C ASN A 8 10.48 5.04 -8.33
N ILE A 9 9.53 5.84 -7.81
CA ILE A 9 9.60 6.31 -6.42
C ILE A 9 9.50 5.18 -5.39
N PHE A 10 8.77 4.11 -5.70
CA PHE A 10 8.64 2.99 -4.76
C PHE A 10 9.92 2.15 -4.70
N ALA A 11 10.63 1.97 -5.82
CA ALA A 11 11.95 1.36 -5.80
C ALA A 11 12.93 2.18 -4.96
N LYS A 12 12.84 3.51 -5.02
CA LYS A 12 13.66 4.40 -4.18
C LYS A 12 13.35 4.25 -2.70
N ILE A 13 12.07 4.11 -2.36
CA ILE A 13 11.66 3.82 -0.97
C ILE A 13 12.23 2.48 -0.51
N LEU A 14 12.15 1.45 -1.35
CA LEU A 14 12.69 0.11 -1.02
C LEU A 14 14.20 0.14 -0.79
N ARG A 15 14.93 1.01 -1.49
CA ARG A 15 16.38 1.17 -1.31
C ARG A 15 16.76 2.09 -0.15
N GLY A 16 15.77 2.69 0.54
CA GLY A 16 16.03 3.64 1.62
C GLY A 16 16.40 5.05 1.15
N GLU A 17 16.26 5.38 -0.14
CA GLU A 17 16.57 6.70 -0.68
C GLU A 17 15.48 7.73 -0.40
N LEU A 18 14.23 7.28 -0.16
CA LEU A 18 13.10 8.11 0.20
C LEU A 18 12.43 7.55 1.45
N PRO A 19 11.91 8.42 2.35
CA PRO A 19 11.24 7.96 3.55
C PRO A 19 9.83 7.44 3.26
N CYS A 20 9.31 6.62 4.18
CA CYS A 20 7.91 6.21 4.16
C CYS A 20 7.42 6.02 5.59
N HIS A 21 6.09 6.00 5.77
CA HIS A 21 5.47 5.67 7.05
C HIS A 21 5.20 4.16 7.08
N LYS A 22 6.21 3.41 7.48
CA LYS A 22 6.20 1.95 7.42
C LYS A 22 5.20 1.37 8.41
N VAL A 23 4.42 0.40 7.93
CA VAL A 23 3.43 -0.36 8.70
C VAL A 23 3.93 -1.78 8.96
N TYR A 24 4.55 -2.40 7.95
CA TYR A 24 5.01 -3.78 8.01
C TYR A 24 6.16 -3.99 7.02
N GLU A 25 7.07 -4.86 7.40
CA GLU A 25 8.16 -5.28 6.50
C GLU A 25 8.62 -6.69 6.82
N ASP A 26 8.86 -7.48 5.79
CA ASP A 26 9.57 -8.75 5.89
C ASP A 26 10.61 -8.83 4.74
N ASP A 27 11.21 -9.98 4.51
CA ASP A 27 12.25 -10.14 3.48
C ASP A 27 11.71 -10.08 2.05
N ARG A 28 10.39 -10.15 1.84
CA ARG A 28 9.76 -10.20 0.52
C ARG A 28 8.77 -9.06 0.25
N ALA A 29 8.31 -8.35 1.28
CA ALA A 29 7.30 -7.30 1.13
C ALA A 29 7.53 -6.11 2.05
N LEU A 30 7.05 -4.96 1.64
CA LEU A 30 6.99 -3.73 2.41
C LEU A 30 5.59 -3.15 2.34
N ALA A 31 5.05 -2.68 3.46
CA ALA A 31 3.78 -1.97 3.49
C ALA A 31 3.97 -0.62 4.20
N PHE A 32 3.42 0.43 3.61
CA PHE A 32 3.47 1.79 4.17
C PHE A 32 2.21 2.56 3.80
N LEU A 33 1.96 3.65 4.54
CA LEU A 33 0.78 4.48 4.31
C LEU A 33 0.94 5.32 3.04
N ASP A 34 -0.15 5.46 2.30
CA ASP A 34 -0.25 6.43 1.21
C ASP A 34 -0.27 7.84 1.82
N ILE A 35 0.64 8.71 1.37
CA ILE A 35 0.72 10.08 1.89
C ILE A 35 -0.41 10.98 1.37
N MET A 36 -1.10 10.55 0.34
CA MET A 36 -2.31 11.20 -0.18
C MET A 36 -3.49 10.22 -0.10
N PRO A 37 -3.92 9.88 1.15
CA PRO A 37 -4.87 8.80 1.36
C PRO A 37 -6.25 9.11 0.81
N ARG A 38 -6.91 8.09 0.27
CA ARG A 38 -8.30 8.18 -0.15
C ARG A 38 -9.26 7.95 1.02
N ALA A 39 -8.74 7.40 2.12
CA ALA A 39 -9.42 7.27 3.40
C ALA A 39 -8.34 7.14 4.48
N PRO A 40 -8.65 7.48 5.76
CA PRO A 40 -7.68 7.28 6.84
C PRO A 40 -7.19 5.83 6.90
N GLY A 41 -5.88 5.66 6.97
CA GLY A 41 -5.26 4.33 7.04
C GLY A 41 -5.01 3.66 5.70
N HIS A 42 -5.25 4.34 4.58
CA HIS A 42 -4.96 3.83 3.23
C HIS A 42 -3.51 3.34 3.17
N THR A 43 -3.32 2.04 2.96
CA THR A 43 -2.01 1.39 2.99
C THR A 43 -1.68 0.81 1.62
N LEU A 44 -0.40 0.85 1.27
CA LEU A 44 0.14 0.25 0.05
C LEU A 44 1.01 -0.95 0.45
N VAL A 45 0.83 -2.07 -0.24
CA VAL A 45 1.63 -3.28 -0.04
C VAL A 45 2.41 -3.57 -1.32
N LEU A 46 3.74 -3.66 -1.19
CA LEU A 46 4.64 -3.85 -2.32
C LEU A 46 5.46 -5.11 -2.16
N PRO A 47 5.74 -5.84 -3.27
CA PRO A 47 6.81 -6.83 -3.24
C PRO A 47 8.17 -6.11 -3.24
N LYS A 48 9.18 -6.69 -2.61
CA LYS A 48 10.55 -6.20 -2.73
C LYS A 48 11.17 -6.55 -4.09
N ALA A 49 10.65 -7.59 -4.73
CA ALA A 49 11.05 -7.95 -6.09
C ALA A 49 10.72 -6.83 -7.08
N ALA A 50 11.56 -6.69 -8.10
CA ALA A 50 11.39 -5.69 -9.15
C ALA A 50 10.31 -6.14 -10.13
N ALA A 51 9.05 -5.87 -9.78
CA ALA A 51 7.88 -6.17 -10.61
C ALA A 51 7.16 -4.88 -10.98
N ARG A 52 6.88 -4.69 -12.26
CA ARG A 52 6.18 -3.51 -12.75
C ARG A 52 4.71 -3.52 -12.33
N ASN A 53 4.05 -4.68 -12.49
CA ASN A 53 2.65 -4.86 -12.10
C ASN A 53 2.29 -6.35 -12.05
N LEU A 54 0.99 -6.66 -12.06
CA LEU A 54 0.49 -8.03 -12.02
C LEU A 54 0.97 -8.89 -13.19
N LEU A 55 1.25 -8.27 -14.33
CA LEU A 55 1.56 -8.99 -15.56
C LEU A 55 2.96 -9.60 -15.58
N ASP A 56 3.89 -9.09 -14.78
CA ASP A 56 5.28 -9.57 -14.77
C ASP A 56 5.78 -10.07 -13.41
N ILE A 57 4.97 -10.01 -12.36
CA ILE A 57 5.37 -10.52 -11.04
C ILE A 57 5.40 -12.05 -11.02
N ASP A 58 6.36 -12.62 -10.29
CA ASP A 58 6.37 -14.05 -9.99
C ASP A 58 5.15 -14.43 -9.14
N PRO A 59 4.41 -15.49 -9.49
CA PRO A 59 3.20 -15.88 -8.74
C PRO A 59 3.43 -16.12 -7.24
N SER A 60 4.60 -16.60 -6.84
CA SER A 60 4.94 -16.80 -5.43
C SER A 60 5.04 -15.46 -4.69
N ASP A 61 5.64 -14.46 -5.30
CA ASP A 61 5.70 -13.11 -4.74
C ASP A 61 4.32 -12.46 -4.69
N LEU A 62 3.50 -12.67 -5.70
CA LEU A 62 2.13 -12.18 -5.71
C LEU A 62 1.32 -12.77 -4.55
N ALA A 63 1.43 -14.07 -4.33
CA ALA A 63 0.76 -14.74 -3.22
C ALA A 63 1.19 -14.15 -1.87
N HIS A 64 2.49 -13.89 -1.70
CA HIS A 64 3.01 -13.30 -0.47
C HIS A 64 2.47 -11.88 -0.24
N VAL A 65 2.47 -11.04 -1.27
CA VAL A 65 1.91 -9.68 -1.20
C VAL A 65 0.43 -9.72 -0.79
N MET A 66 -0.35 -10.62 -1.36
CA MET A 66 -1.77 -10.74 -1.01
C MET A 66 -1.99 -11.25 0.41
N GLN A 67 -1.12 -12.13 0.91
CA GLN A 67 -1.17 -12.56 2.32
C GLN A 67 -0.88 -11.39 3.26
N VAL A 68 0.08 -10.54 2.93
CA VAL A 68 0.37 -9.32 3.70
C VAL A 68 -0.82 -8.35 3.63
N ALA A 69 -1.40 -8.16 2.44
CA ALA A 69 -2.59 -7.32 2.28
C ALA A 69 -3.74 -7.80 3.18
N GLN A 70 -3.93 -9.11 3.31
CA GLN A 70 -4.94 -9.67 4.21
C GLN A 70 -4.68 -9.31 5.67
N LYS A 71 -3.42 -9.42 6.12
CA LYS A 71 -3.04 -9.04 7.49
C LYS A 71 -3.32 -7.56 7.74
N ILE A 72 -2.94 -6.71 6.78
CA ILE A 72 -3.18 -5.26 6.85
C ILE A 72 -4.69 -4.97 6.94
N ALA A 73 -5.49 -5.61 6.09
CA ALA A 73 -6.94 -5.42 6.09
C ALA A 73 -7.56 -5.75 7.47
N ARG A 74 -7.16 -6.86 8.06
CA ARG A 74 -7.62 -7.26 9.40
C ARG A 74 -7.22 -6.23 10.46
N ALA A 75 -5.99 -5.73 10.40
CA ALA A 75 -5.53 -4.68 11.31
C ALA A 75 -6.32 -3.38 11.13
N GLN A 76 -6.64 -3.00 9.89
CA GLN A 76 -7.44 -1.81 9.60
C GLN A 76 -8.86 -1.91 10.19
N ILE A 77 -9.50 -3.06 10.11
CA ILE A 77 -10.82 -3.26 10.74
C ILE A 77 -10.72 -2.98 12.24
N SER A 78 -9.70 -3.49 12.90
CA SER A 78 -9.50 -3.32 14.34
C SER A 78 -9.15 -1.89 14.72
N VAL A 79 -8.14 -1.31 14.07
CA VAL A 79 -7.57 0.00 14.43
C VAL A 79 -8.50 1.16 14.08
N PHE A 80 -9.10 1.12 12.89
CA PHE A 80 -9.94 2.23 12.39
C PHE A 80 -11.43 1.98 12.58
N LYS A 81 -11.82 0.84 13.15
CA LYS A 81 -13.24 0.45 13.28
C LYS A 81 -13.94 0.50 11.92
N ALA A 82 -13.24 0.04 10.88
CA ALA A 82 -13.76 0.08 9.53
C ALA A 82 -14.93 -0.89 9.36
N ASP A 83 -15.88 -0.52 8.51
CA ASP A 83 -17.04 -1.34 8.17
C ASP A 83 -16.74 -2.30 7.02
N GLY A 84 -15.70 -2.01 6.25
CA GLY A 84 -15.28 -2.85 5.13
C GLY A 84 -13.91 -2.42 4.62
N ILE A 85 -13.43 -3.13 3.60
CA ILE A 85 -12.12 -2.87 3.00
C ILE A 85 -12.29 -2.85 1.48
N THR A 86 -11.68 -1.87 0.83
CA THR A 86 -11.52 -1.86 -0.63
C THR A 86 -10.08 -2.23 -0.96
N VAL A 87 -9.90 -3.22 -1.83
CA VAL A 87 -8.58 -3.61 -2.35
C VAL A 87 -8.53 -3.28 -3.83
N GLN A 88 -7.48 -2.57 -4.26
CA GLN A 88 -7.31 -2.14 -5.65
C GLN A 88 -5.87 -2.38 -6.10
N GLN A 89 -5.71 -2.75 -7.37
CA GLN A 89 -4.40 -2.89 -8.01
C GLN A 89 -4.57 -2.56 -9.49
N PHE A 90 -3.64 -1.77 -10.06
CA PHE A 90 -3.75 -1.25 -11.41
C PHE A 90 -2.58 -1.68 -12.27
N ASN A 91 -2.84 -1.99 -13.54
CA ASN A 91 -1.85 -2.49 -14.48
C ASN A 91 -1.81 -1.62 -15.72
N GLU A 92 -0.67 -0.99 -15.98
CA GLU A 92 -0.40 -0.04 -17.05
C GLU A 92 -1.25 1.23 -16.98
N SER A 93 -0.87 2.24 -17.72
CA SER A 93 -1.56 3.54 -17.68
C SER A 93 -3.04 3.43 -18.05
N ALA A 94 -3.36 2.59 -19.02
CA ALA A 94 -4.75 2.37 -19.44
C ALA A 94 -5.59 1.75 -18.33
N GLY A 95 -4.97 0.99 -17.43
CA GLY A 95 -5.61 0.38 -16.26
C GLY A 95 -5.62 1.27 -15.04
N GLY A 96 -5.03 2.47 -15.11
CA GLY A 96 -4.98 3.42 -13.99
C GLY A 96 -3.68 3.42 -13.20
N GLN A 97 -2.66 2.69 -13.63
CA GLN A 97 -1.37 2.67 -12.93
C GLN A 97 -0.62 3.98 -13.12
N VAL A 98 -0.10 4.53 -12.02
CA VAL A 98 0.66 5.79 -12.02
C VAL A 98 2.10 5.55 -11.61
N VAL A 99 2.37 4.76 -10.58
CA VAL A 99 3.72 4.35 -10.19
C VAL A 99 3.96 2.93 -10.67
N PHE A 100 5.07 2.72 -11.39
CA PHE A 100 5.33 1.48 -12.11
C PHE A 100 6.22 0.52 -11.33
N HIS A 101 5.87 0.32 -10.09
CA HIS A 101 6.23 -0.79 -9.22
C HIS A 101 4.94 -1.36 -8.65
N LEU A 102 4.74 -2.66 -8.74
CA LEU A 102 3.50 -3.30 -8.29
C LEU A 102 3.19 -2.89 -6.86
N HIS A 103 1.96 -2.47 -6.61
CA HIS A 103 1.47 -2.19 -5.27
C HIS A 103 -0.02 -2.44 -5.18
N VAL A 104 -0.42 -2.98 -4.04
CA VAL A 104 -1.81 -3.28 -3.74
C VAL A 104 -2.31 -2.23 -2.74
N HIS A 105 -3.36 -1.52 -3.11
CA HIS A 105 -4.04 -0.58 -2.21
C HIS A 105 -4.96 -1.35 -1.28
N VAL A 106 -4.86 -1.10 0.02
CA VAL A 106 -5.75 -1.66 1.04
C VAL A 106 -6.34 -0.48 1.79
N ILE A 107 -7.64 -0.25 1.62
CA ILE A 107 -8.29 1.00 2.03
C ILE A 107 -9.44 0.70 2.99
N PRO A 108 -9.35 1.18 4.26
CA PRO A 108 -10.46 1.04 5.20
C PRO A 108 -11.65 1.87 4.75
N ARG A 109 -12.85 1.29 4.85
CA ARG A 109 -14.08 1.96 4.44
C ARG A 109 -15.05 2.09 5.60
N LYS A 110 -15.79 3.20 5.59
CA LYS A 110 -16.91 3.46 6.50
C LYS A 110 -18.19 3.54 5.70
N ASP A 111 -19.26 2.98 6.22
CA ASP A 111 -20.58 3.07 5.59
C ASP A 111 -20.96 4.55 5.38
N GLY A 112 -21.43 4.86 4.18
CA GLY A 112 -21.88 6.21 3.83
C GLY A 112 -20.77 7.22 3.54
N ILE A 113 -19.50 6.85 3.66
CA ILE A 113 -18.37 7.74 3.39
C ILE A 113 -17.69 7.34 2.08
N ALA A 114 -17.71 8.23 1.09
CA ALA A 114 -17.06 8.00 -0.19
C ALA A 114 -15.54 8.14 -0.08
N LEU A 115 -14.81 7.44 -0.96
CA LEU A 115 -13.37 7.62 -1.09
C LEU A 115 -13.07 9.02 -1.63
N LYS A 116 -11.99 9.64 -1.13
CA LYS A 116 -11.44 10.86 -1.75
C LYS A 116 -10.88 10.51 -3.13
N PRO A 117 -10.84 11.47 -4.07
CA PRO A 117 -10.17 11.25 -5.35
C PRO A 117 -8.72 10.83 -5.14
N PRO A 118 -8.13 10.02 -6.05
CA PRO A 118 -6.74 9.63 -5.93
C PRO A 118 -5.80 10.84 -5.94
N ALA A 119 -4.75 10.81 -5.13
CA ALA A 119 -3.68 11.81 -5.09
C ALA A 119 -4.21 13.26 -4.94
N SER A 120 -5.28 13.46 -4.19
CA SER A 120 -5.97 14.75 -4.11
C SER A 120 -5.46 15.65 -2.98
N VAL A 121 -5.24 15.09 -1.78
CA VAL A 121 -4.84 15.86 -0.59
C VAL A 121 -3.76 15.10 0.17
N LYS A 122 -2.65 15.78 0.45
CA LYS A 122 -1.57 15.21 1.26
C LYS A 122 -1.97 15.27 2.74
N GLU A 123 -1.84 14.15 3.45
CA GLU A 123 -2.10 14.07 4.88
C GLU A 123 -0.91 14.61 5.69
N GLU A 124 -1.17 15.10 6.89
CA GLU A 124 -0.13 15.60 7.78
C GLU A 124 0.75 14.46 8.30
N THR A 125 2.05 14.73 8.39
CA THR A 125 3.06 13.76 8.83
C THR A 125 2.74 13.19 10.22
N ALA A 126 2.29 14.02 11.16
CA ALA A 126 1.97 13.57 12.52
C ALA A 126 0.79 12.57 12.53
N VAL A 127 -0.21 12.79 11.68
CA VAL A 127 -1.35 11.88 11.53
C VAL A 127 -0.90 10.55 10.95
N LEU A 128 -0.09 10.59 9.89
CA LEU A 128 0.44 9.37 9.25
C LEU A 128 1.32 8.58 10.21
N SER A 129 2.20 9.24 10.97
CA SER A 129 3.06 8.58 11.94
C SER A 129 2.26 7.86 13.02
N ASP A 130 1.20 8.50 13.55
CA ASP A 130 0.32 7.89 14.55
C ASP A 130 -0.41 6.68 13.99
N GLN A 131 -0.97 6.80 12.81
CA GLN A 131 -1.69 5.70 12.15
C GLN A 131 -0.77 4.51 11.85
N ALA A 132 0.45 4.78 11.39
CA ALA A 132 1.44 3.74 11.10
C ALA A 132 1.82 2.98 12.37
N LEU A 133 2.04 3.68 13.48
CA LEU A 133 2.36 3.05 14.76
C LEU A 133 1.23 2.15 15.26
N LYS A 134 -0.01 2.61 15.14
CA LYS A 134 -1.19 1.83 15.56
C LYS A 134 -1.35 0.56 14.72
N LEU A 135 -1.19 0.67 13.40
CA LEU A 135 -1.27 -0.49 12.51
C LEU A 135 -0.13 -1.47 12.78
N ALA A 136 1.10 -0.97 12.91
CA ALA A 136 2.26 -1.82 13.20
C ALA A 136 2.08 -2.58 14.52
N ALA A 137 1.55 -1.93 15.55
CA ALA A 137 1.27 -2.56 16.84
C ALA A 137 0.20 -3.65 16.71
N ALA A 138 -0.86 -3.41 15.95
CA ALA A 138 -1.94 -4.38 15.72
C ALA A 138 -1.43 -5.62 14.96
N LEU A 139 -0.45 -5.44 14.07
CA LEU A 139 0.14 -6.55 13.30
C LEU A 139 1.04 -7.45 14.13
N LYS A 140 1.58 -6.95 15.24
CA LYS A 140 2.42 -7.73 16.17
C LYS A 140 1.60 -8.54 17.15
N GLY A 141 0.37 -8.16 17.37
CA GLY A 141 -0.57 -8.85 18.24
C GLY A 141 -1.31 -9.97 17.50
#